data_45e31ea9cab4fedd6d9e0ea457c99c80
#
_entry.id   45e31ea9cab4fedd6d9e0ea457c99c80
#
_cell.length_a   1.000
_cell.length_b   1.000
_cell.length_c   1.000
_cell.angle_alpha   90.00
_cell.angle_beta   90.00
_cell.angle_gamma   90.00
#
_symmetry.space_group_name_H-M   'P 1'
#
loop_
_entity.id
_entity.type
_entity.pdbx_description
1 polymer ?
#
loop_
_entity_poly.entity_id
_entity_poly.type
_entity_poly.pdbx_seq_one_letter_code
_entity_poly.pdbx_strand_id
1 'polypeptide(L)'
;MKSNKEKVYDFIRLHADEKADRGISTAYIADAMELQRTNVSSILNLLVQEGRIQKCNGRPVLYKVGREESTLEECFSDLIGADGSLRQTIQLAKAAVLYPQRSLNTLLVGARGTGKSRLAQRMYRFAVEQKILPENAPFLHIDCHDYAAGGEVSAESDDSWKQSEQGFVFFDNIQFLSPRARKRVLEYLQSPSRKYAVAVSCTDKEQLSDEFLAEFSVQLQLPTLSERPLRERMEMIKHLFSKEAVRIQRPLIVRGDLMTCLLFYECEANYYQLKGDIKIGCANAYVREYGKTGDISLFISDFSNNVRKGMLKYRREAEELIDFEQRFTFSGKEIRVSRPEDGTLYDRISRKAAALKETGIEEEEINLLLSMEVERTFDKYRKALIQDVTDKKQLEILVEEKLINIVEAFLQKAKEQLKRNFSPSVLYGLCLHLNAVITGKREKSAPDKESIAEILVYHRAEYLLSEELAEQIKAEYAVELSMEEILLLTMFL
;
A
#
# COMPACT_ATOMS: atom_id res chain seq x y z
N MET A 1 5.33 -11.17 31.50
CA MET A 1 4.03 -11.90 31.45
C MET A 1 2.90 -10.90 31.64
N LYS A 2 1.92 -10.83 30.73
CA LYS A 2 0.74 -9.96 30.91
C LYS A 2 -0.08 -10.42 32.12
N SER A 3 -0.58 -9.49 32.93
CA SER A 3 -1.44 -9.78 34.07
C SER A 3 -2.78 -10.36 33.62
N ASN A 4 -3.46 -11.14 34.46
CA ASN A 4 -4.79 -11.68 34.14
C ASN A 4 -5.79 -10.56 33.81
N LYS A 5 -5.65 -9.37 34.40
CA LYS A 5 -6.44 -8.20 34.12
C LYS A 5 -6.27 -7.72 32.66
N GLU A 6 -5.04 -7.66 32.17
CA GLU A 6 -4.77 -7.27 30.79
C GLU A 6 -5.23 -8.32 29.78
N LYS A 7 -5.09 -9.60 30.13
CA LYS A 7 -5.60 -10.69 29.27
C LYS A 7 -7.13 -10.63 29.14
N VAL A 8 -7.84 -10.37 30.21
CA VAL A 8 -9.32 -10.21 30.20
C VAL A 8 -9.73 -8.99 29.38
N TYR A 9 -9.02 -7.87 29.54
CA TYR A 9 -9.29 -6.67 28.74
C TYR A 9 -9.05 -6.90 27.25
N ASP A 10 -7.90 -7.49 26.87
CA ASP A 10 -7.57 -7.84 25.49
C ASP A 10 -8.62 -8.82 24.89
N PHE A 11 -9.10 -9.77 25.68
CA PHE A 11 -10.15 -10.69 25.28
C PHE A 11 -11.46 -9.97 24.95
N ILE A 12 -11.91 -9.07 25.82
CA ILE A 12 -13.13 -8.28 25.60
C ILE A 12 -12.98 -7.41 24.36
N ARG A 13 -11.81 -6.80 24.16
CA ARG A 13 -11.50 -5.96 23.02
C ARG A 13 -11.50 -6.74 21.68
N LEU A 14 -10.95 -7.95 21.67
CA LEU A 14 -10.91 -8.81 20.47
C LEU A 14 -12.29 -9.29 20.05
N HIS A 15 -13.18 -9.58 21.01
CA HIS A 15 -14.52 -10.10 20.74
C HIS A 15 -15.60 -9.00 20.67
N ALA A 16 -15.26 -7.75 20.93
CA ALA A 16 -16.17 -6.62 20.76
C ALA A 16 -16.57 -6.40 19.29
N ASP A 17 -15.69 -6.77 18.34
CA ASP A 17 -15.95 -6.65 16.90
C ASP A 17 -16.86 -7.76 16.34
N GLU A 18 -16.91 -8.93 16.97
CA GLU A 18 -17.71 -10.06 16.48
C GLU A 18 -19.19 -9.98 16.90
N LYS A 19 -19.48 -9.28 18.01
CA LYS A 19 -20.85 -9.10 18.56
C LYS A 19 -21.13 -7.62 18.81
N ALA A 20 -21.04 -6.82 17.77
CA ALA A 20 -20.97 -5.35 17.78
C ALA A 20 -22.05 -4.62 18.63
N ASP A 21 -23.14 -5.27 19.05
CA ASP A 21 -24.21 -4.61 19.81
C ASP A 21 -24.59 -5.24 21.16
N ARG A 22 -24.16 -6.46 21.50
CA ARG A 22 -24.71 -7.16 22.66
C ARG A 22 -23.82 -7.22 23.90
N GLY A 23 -22.51 -6.93 23.79
CA GLY A 23 -21.56 -7.09 24.92
C GLY A 23 -21.32 -8.55 25.32
N ILE A 24 -20.36 -8.78 26.23
CA ILE A 24 -19.90 -10.13 26.62
C ILE A 24 -20.22 -10.38 28.10
N SER A 25 -20.72 -11.59 28.43
CA SER A 25 -21.07 -11.95 29.80
C SER A 25 -19.86 -12.45 30.60
N THR A 26 -19.87 -12.26 31.93
CA THR A 26 -18.86 -12.82 32.84
C THR A 26 -18.68 -14.33 32.68
N ALA A 27 -19.78 -15.09 32.46
CA ALA A 27 -19.72 -16.52 32.28
C ALA A 27 -18.95 -16.91 31.03
N TYR A 28 -19.22 -16.25 29.90
CA TYR A 28 -18.54 -16.51 28.63
C TYR A 28 -17.03 -16.21 28.71
N ILE A 29 -16.65 -15.12 29.39
CA ILE A 29 -15.23 -14.78 29.57
C ILE A 29 -14.53 -15.82 30.44
N ALA A 30 -15.20 -16.26 31.53
CA ALA A 30 -14.66 -17.25 32.46
C ALA A 30 -14.43 -18.59 31.76
N ASP A 31 -15.38 -19.06 30.98
CA ASP A 31 -15.32 -20.33 30.24
C ASP A 31 -14.21 -20.25 29.12
N ALA A 32 -14.20 -19.17 28.35
CA ALA A 32 -13.27 -19.01 27.23
C ALA A 32 -11.81 -18.82 27.67
N MET A 33 -11.58 -18.31 28.87
CA MET A 33 -10.24 -18.07 29.40
C MET A 33 -9.80 -19.07 30.48
N GLU A 34 -10.63 -20.08 30.77
CA GLU A 34 -10.42 -21.10 31.82
C GLU A 34 -10.13 -20.47 33.19
N LEU A 35 -10.84 -19.38 33.51
CA LEU A 35 -10.69 -18.64 34.77
C LEU A 35 -11.91 -18.82 35.65
N GLN A 36 -11.70 -18.77 36.99
CA GLN A 36 -12.82 -18.80 37.91
C GLN A 36 -13.72 -17.54 37.75
N ARG A 37 -15.03 -17.76 37.69
CA ARG A 37 -16.04 -16.71 37.46
C ARG A 37 -15.97 -15.57 38.50
N THR A 38 -15.62 -15.88 39.73
CA THR A 38 -15.41 -14.89 40.80
C THR A 38 -14.21 -13.96 40.48
N ASN A 39 -13.10 -14.54 40.01
CA ASN A 39 -11.90 -13.77 39.63
C ASN A 39 -12.17 -12.87 38.43
N VAL A 40 -12.87 -13.38 37.40
CA VAL A 40 -13.27 -12.59 36.23
C VAL A 40 -14.20 -11.46 36.65
N SER A 41 -15.18 -11.72 37.54
CA SER A 41 -16.10 -10.69 38.04
C SER A 41 -15.35 -9.56 38.78
N SER A 42 -14.36 -9.90 39.60
CA SER A 42 -13.54 -8.92 40.31
C SER A 42 -12.69 -8.07 39.34
N ILE A 43 -12.09 -8.72 38.32
CA ILE A 43 -11.33 -8.04 37.26
C ILE A 43 -12.24 -7.11 36.46
N LEU A 44 -13.43 -7.55 36.07
CA LEU A 44 -14.41 -6.74 35.34
C LEU A 44 -14.85 -5.52 36.12
N ASN A 45 -15.09 -5.65 37.44
CA ASN A 45 -15.44 -4.52 38.28
C ASN A 45 -14.28 -3.49 38.40
N LEU A 46 -13.04 -3.96 38.50
CA LEU A 46 -11.87 -3.10 38.44
C LEU A 46 -11.74 -2.35 37.12
N LEU A 47 -11.92 -3.03 36.00
CA LEU A 47 -11.88 -2.43 34.65
C LEU A 47 -13.01 -1.42 34.42
N VAL A 48 -14.19 -1.64 35.06
CA VAL A 48 -15.30 -0.67 35.07
C VAL A 48 -14.95 0.55 35.91
N GLN A 49 -14.34 0.38 37.11
CA GLN A 49 -13.88 1.49 37.92
C GLN A 49 -12.78 2.32 37.26
N GLU A 50 -11.93 1.69 36.46
CA GLU A 50 -10.90 2.35 35.63
C GLU A 50 -11.47 3.01 34.37
N GLY A 51 -12.78 2.90 34.09
CA GLY A 51 -13.41 3.45 32.90
C GLY A 51 -13.10 2.71 31.59
N ARG A 52 -12.32 1.61 31.64
CA ARG A 52 -11.87 0.86 30.46
C ARG A 52 -12.95 0.00 29.83
N ILE A 53 -13.95 -0.44 30.59
CA ILE A 53 -15.11 -1.17 30.11
C ILE A 53 -16.39 -0.60 30.73
N GLN A 54 -17.51 -0.71 30.03
CA GLN A 54 -18.83 -0.33 30.50
C GLN A 54 -19.66 -1.55 30.87
N LYS A 55 -20.37 -1.46 31.97
CA LYS A 55 -21.31 -2.46 32.45
C LYS A 55 -22.69 -2.15 31.88
N CYS A 56 -23.25 -3.05 31.08
CA CYS A 56 -24.61 -2.96 30.55
C CYS A 56 -25.56 -3.70 31.51
N ASN A 57 -26.54 -3.00 32.07
CA ASN A 57 -27.51 -3.57 32.98
C ASN A 57 -28.49 -4.50 32.19
N GLY A 58 -28.59 -5.74 32.64
CA GLY A 58 -29.44 -6.76 32.04
C GLY A 58 -29.29 -8.09 32.75
N ARG A 59 -30.07 -9.10 32.34
CA ARG A 59 -29.89 -10.50 32.79
C ARG A 59 -29.66 -11.37 31.57
N PRO A 60 -28.42 -11.82 31.33
CA PRO A 60 -27.19 -11.61 32.12
C PRO A 60 -26.62 -10.19 31.99
N VAL A 61 -25.80 -9.78 32.96
CA VAL A 61 -24.99 -8.54 32.89
C VAL A 61 -23.94 -8.70 31.82
N LEU A 62 -23.86 -7.73 30.93
CA LEU A 62 -22.92 -7.73 29.81
C LEU A 62 -21.89 -6.59 30.00
N TYR A 63 -20.68 -6.83 29.50
CA TYR A 63 -19.60 -5.86 29.53
C TYR A 63 -19.16 -5.53 28.11
N LYS A 64 -18.98 -4.24 27.84
CA LYS A 64 -18.46 -3.72 26.56
C LYS A 64 -17.17 -2.98 26.85
N VAL A 65 -16.28 -2.88 25.88
CA VAL A 65 -15.15 -1.95 25.96
C VAL A 65 -15.74 -0.57 26.21
N GLY A 66 -15.34 0.07 27.30
CA GLY A 66 -15.66 1.48 27.52
C GLY A 66 -15.16 2.25 26.32
N ARG A 67 -16.01 3.04 25.68
CA ARG A 67 -15.49 4.04 24.72
C ARG A 67 -14.60 4.96 25.54
N GLU A 68 -13.28 4.84 25.38
CA GLU A 68 -12.38 5.91 25.76
C GLU A 68 -12.96 7.18 25.12
N GLU A 69 -12.98 8.30 25.85
CA GLU A 69 -13.30 9.60 25.25
C GLU A 69 -12.39 9.74 24.03
N SER A 70 -12.96 9.54 22.85
CA SER A 70 -12.20 9.57 21.61
C SER A 70 -11.57 10.96 21.51
N THR A 71 -10.27 11.03 21.49
CA THR A 71 -9.57 12.26 21.18
C THR A 71 -10.03 12.73 19.81
N LEU A 72 -10.04 14.04 19.56
CA LEU A 72 -10.43 14.65 18.27
C LEU A 72 -9.76 14.02 17.05
N GLU A 73 -8.74 13.18 17.26
CA GLU A 73 -7.94 12.52 16.24
C GLU A 73 -8.44 11.11 15.85
N GLU A 74 -9.16 10.40 16.75
CA GLU A 74 -9.48 8.98 16.53
C GLU A 74 -10.54 8.71 15.46
N CYS A 75 -11.51 9.60 15.28
CA CYS A 75 -12.58 9.40 14.29
C CYS A 75 -12.12 9.26 12.85
N PHE A 76 -10.98 9.84 12.52
CA PHE A 76 -10.40 9.84 11.18
C PHE A 76 -9.13 8.99 11.06
N SER A 77 -8.63 8.44 12.17
CA SER A 77 -7.35 7.70 12.21
C SER A 77 -7.33 6.44 11.33
N ASP A 78 -8.48 5.86 11.05
CA ASP A 78 -8.62 4.70 10.17
C ASP A 78 -8.61 5.05 8.66
N LEU A 79 -8.55 6.35 8.33
CA LEU A 79 -8.38 6.79 6.94
C LEU A 79 -6.89 6.76 6.57
N ILE A 80 -6.54 5.91 5.63
CA ILE A 80 -5.17 5.89 5.10
C ILE A 80 -4.84 7.25 4.51
N GLY A 81 -3.76 7.85 4.99
CA GLY A 81 -3.34 9.20 4.66
C GLY A 81 -3.89 10.29 5.59
N ALA A 82 -4.48 9.93 6.74
CA ALA A 82 -4.99 10.90 7.72
C ALA A 82 -3.91 11.90 8.18
N ASP A 83 -2.69 11.41 8.43
CA ASP A 83 -1.54 12.24 8.80
C ASP A 83 -0.70 12.69 7.59
N GLY A 84 -1.08 12.27 6.40
CA GLY A 84 -0.42 12.52 5.11
C GLY A 84 -1.26 13.36 4.17
N SER A 85 -1.60 12.75 3.01
CA SER A 85 -2.31 13.44 1.91
C SER A 85 -3.69 13.97 2.27
N LEU A 86 -4.37 13.41 3.28
CA LEU A 86 -5.69 13.86 3.75
C LEU A 86 -5.63 14.79 4.97
N ARG A 87 -4.47 15.06 5.53
CA ARG A 87 -4.33 15.81 6.79
C ARG A 87 -5.06 17.17 6.74
N GLN A 88 -4.81 17.96 5.72
CA GLN A 88 -5.43 19.27 5.56
C GLN A 88 -6.95 19.15 5.31
N THR A 89 -7.36 18.20 4.47
CA THR A 89 -8.76 17.91 4.18
C THR A 89 -9.53 17.52 5.47
N ILE A 90 -8.93 16.70 6.33
CA ILE A 90 -9.51 16.28 7.60
C ILE A 90 -9.61 17.46 8.58
N GLN A 91 -8.59 18.31 8.66
CA GLN A 91 -8.65 19.50 9.50
C GLN A 91 -9.78 20.43 9.11
N LEU A 92 -9.95 20.68 7.82
CA LEU A 92 -11.08 21.49 7.32
C LEU A 92 -12.43 20.81 7.53
N ALA A 93 -12.51 19.48 7.39
CA ALA A 93 -13.71 18.71 7.68
C ALA A 93 -14.12 18.81 9.15
N LYS A 94 -13.15 18.71 10.07
CA LYS A 94 -13.39 18.93 11.51
C LYS A 94 -13.89 20.36 11.78
N ALA A 95 -13.23 21.36 11.21
CA ALA A 95 -13.63 22.75 11.36
C ALA A 95 -15.06 23.01 10.84
N ALA A 96 -15.43 22.43 9.70
CA ALA A 96 -16.77 22.55 9.15
C ALA A 96 -17.85 21.97 10.06
N VAL A 97 -17.57 20.83 10.70
CA VAL A 97 -18.51 20.18 11.64
C VAL A 97 -18.62 20.94 12.95
N LEU A 98 -17.48 21.41 13.51
CA LEU A 98 -17.43 22.10 14.80
C LEU A 98 -17.85 23.58 14.74
N TYR A 99 -18.15 24.12 13.57
CA TYR A 99 -18.47 25.53 13.44
C TYR A 99 -19.66 25.92 14.32
N PRO A 100 -19.54 27.02 15.12
CA PRO A 100 -20.54 27.38 16.12
C PRO A 100 -21.94 27.61 15.54
N GLN A 101 -22.96 27.24 16.30
CA GLN A 101 -24.39 27.38 15.99
C GLN A 101 -24.90 26.49 14.87
N ARG A 102 -24.13 26.26 13.80
CA ARG A 102 -24.53 25.45 12.64
C ARG A 102 -23.32 24.99 11.84
N SER A 103 -23.18 23.67 11.62
CA SER A 103 -22.16 23.11 10.74
C SER A 103 -22.17 23.73 9.34
N LEU A 104 -21.00 24.01 8.78
CA LEU A 104 -20.86 24.61 7.48
C LEU A 104 -21.25 23.63 6.36
N ASN A 105 -21.90 24.15 5.31
CA ASN A 105 -22.11 23.38 4.09
C ASN A 105 -20.75 22.98 3.51
N THR A 106 -20.60 21.69 3.26
CA THR A 106 -19.32 21.14 2.82
C THR A 106 -19.45 20.48 1.46
N LEU A 107 -18.61 20.89 0.51
CA LEU A 107 -18.50 20.25 -0.81
C LEU A 107 -17.27 19.34 -0.84
N LEU A 108 -17.47 18.04 -1.16
CA LEU A 108 -16.45 17.05 -1.36
C LEU A 108 -16.17 16.89 -2.85
N VAL A 109 -15.00 17.30 -3.30
CA VAL A 109 -14.60 17.27 -4.71
C VAL A 109 -13.56 16.17 -4.93
N GLY A 110 -13.71 15.39 -5.97
CA GLY A 110 -12.71 14.39 -6.35
C GLY A 110 -13.25 13.33 -7.28
N ALA A 111 -12.38 12.69 -8.02
CA ALA A 111 -12.70 11.64 -8.97
C ALA A 111 -13.45 10.46 -8.31
N ARG A 112 -14.03 9.59 -9.12
CA ARG A 112 -14.70 8.38 -8.64
C ARG A 112 -13.70 7.50 -7.86
N GLY A 113 -14.11 6.98 -6.70
CA GLY A 113 -13.27 6.07 -5.91
C GLY A 113 -12.22 6.74 -5.02
N THR A 114 -12.18 8.08 -4.90
CA THR A 114 -11.23 8.79 -4.02
C THR A 114 -11.58 8.75 -2.53
N GLY A 115 -12.83 8.33 -2.19
CA GLY A 115 -13.26 8.15 -0.80
C GLY A 115 -14.22 9.22 -0.26
N LYS A 116 -14.88 10.01 -1.13
CA LYS A 116 -15.83 11.06 -0.75
C LYS A 116 -16.90 10.58 0.24
N SER A 117 -17.62 9.51 -0.09
CA SER A 117 -18.70 8.95 0.76
C SER A 117 -18.15 8.44 2.09
N ARG A 118 -16.91 7.90 2.11
CA ARG A 118 -16.26 7.49 3.36
C ARG A 118 -15.90 8.68 4.24
N LEU A 119 -15.41 9.78 3.65
CA LEU A 119 -15.12 11.00 4.38
C LEU A 119 -16.40 11.61 4.97
N ALA A 120 -17.49 11.69 4.20
CA ALA A 120 -18.79 12.16 4.69
C ALA A 120 -19.29 11.32 5.88
N GLN A 121 -19.15 10.00 5.81
CA GLN A 121 -19.50 9.10 6.92
C GLN A 121 -18.62 9.34 8.17
N ARG A 122 -17.34 9.70 7.98
CA ARG A 122 -16.47 10.06 9.11
C ARG A 122 -16.83 11.41 9.70
N MET A 123 -17.20 12.40 8.87
CA MET A 123 -17.71 13.68 9.34
C MET A 123 -18.98 13.51 10.19
N TYR A 124 -19.91 12.66 9.74
CA TYR A 124 -21.11 12.33 10.53
C TYR A 124 -20.73 11.71 11.89
N ARG A 125 -19.88 10.66 11.90
CA ARG A 125 -19.45 10.03 13.15
C ARG A 125 -18.79 11.03 14.10
N PHE A 126 -17.94 11.88 13.55
CA PHE A 126 -17.29 12.94 14.31
C PHE A 126 -18.32 13.92 14.90
N ALA A 127 -19.36 14.30 14.16
CA ALA A 127 -20.43 15.16 14.65
C ALA A 127 -21.21 14.53 15.83
N VAL A 128 -21.45 13.22 15.78
CA VAL A 128 -22.09 12.48 16.87
C VAL A 128 -21.17 12.36 18.08
N GLU A 129 -19.90 12.01 17.89
CA GLU A 129 -18.92 11.87 18.98
C GLU A 129 -18.65 13.19 19.71
N GLN A 130 -18.66 14.31 18.96
CA GLN A 130 -18.51 15.65 19.52
C GLN A 130 -19.83 16.21 20.07
N LYS A 131 -20.91 15.41 20.11
CA LYS A 131 -22.23 15.81 20.61
C LYS A 131 -22.86 17.01 19.88
N ILE A 132 -22.42 17.29 18.64
CA ILE A 132 -23.04 18.25 17.72
C ILE A 132 -24.37 17.68 17.21
N LEU A 133 -24.40 16.37 16.98
CA LEU A 133 -25.58 15.62 16.64
C LEU A 133 -25.92 14.62 17.78
N PRO A 134 -27.22 14.32 17.99
CA PRO A 134 -27.62 13.27 18.92
C PRO A 134 -27.04 11.90 18.56
N GLU A 135 -26.89 10.99 19.53
CA GLU A 135 -26.36 9.63 19.29
C GLU A 135 -27.20 8.82 18.27
N ASN A 136 -28.50 9.07 18.23
CA ASN A 136 -29.46 8.45 17.33
C ASN A 136 -29.75 9.28 16.07
N ALA A 137 -28.99 10.34 15.80
CA ALA A 137 -29.15 11.15 14.61
C ALA A 137 -29.02 10.32 13.34
N PRO A 138 -29.92 10.43 12.36
CA PRO A 138 -29.82 9.66 11.14
C PRO A 138 -28.69 10.19 10.23
N PHE A 139 -28.01 9.26 9.54
CA PHE A 139 -27.17 9.55 8.39
C PHE A 139 -27.92 9.21 7.12
N LEU A 140 -28.36 10.23 6.39
CA LEU A 140 -29.06 10.08 5.13
C LEU A 140 -28.08 10.18 3.97
N HIS A 141 -27.82 9.06 3.30
CA HIS A 141 -27.01 9.00 2.09
C HIS A 141 -27.92 8.94 0.87
N ILE A 142 -27.89 9.99 0.04
CA ILE A 142 -28.68 10.15 -1.17
C ILE A 142 -27.73 10.08 -2.36
N ASP A 143 -27.71 8.94 -3.07
CA ASP A 143 -26.97 8.82 -4.32
C ASP A 143 -27.77 9.48 -5.46
N CYS A 144 -27.30 10.62 -5.91
CA CYS A 144 -27.98 11.39 -6.95
C CYS A 144 -27.94 10.69 -8.33
N HIS A 145 -27.13 9.66 -8.49
CA HIS A 145 -27.11 8.85 -9.70
C HIS A 145 -28.41 8.05 -9.87
N ASP A 146 -29.03 7.62 -8.78
CA ASP A 146 -30.28 6.86 -8.81
C ASP A 146 -31.45 7.71 -9.36
N TYR A 147 -31.33 9.03 -9.31
CA TYR A 147 -32.33 9.98 -9.83
C TYR A 147 -32.07 10.41 -11.28
N ALA A 148 -30.90 10.03 -11.87
CA ALA A 148 -30.59 10.37 -13.27
C ALA A 148 -31.27 9.45 -14.29
N ALA A 149 -31.65 8.23 -13.89
CA ALA A 149 -32.12 7.18 -14.78
C ALA A 149 -33.64 7.27 -15.16
N GLY A 150 -34.31 8.37 -14.89
CA GLY A 150 -35.71 8.55 -15.30
C GLY A 150 -36.72 7.62 -14.63
N GLY A 151 -36.36 7.00 -13.52
CA GLY A 151 -37.32 6.31 -12.66
C GLY A 151 -38.26 7.38 -12.07
N GLU A 152 -39.58 7.16 -12.19
CA GLU A 152 -40.67 8.03 -11.67
C GLU A 152 -40.70 8.12 -10.12
N VAL A 153 -39.71 7.70 -9.40
CA VAL A 153 -39.44 8.15 -8.03
C VAL A 153 -38.81 9.54 -8.20
N SER A 154 -39.67 10.46 -8.59
CA SER A 154 -39.26 11.81 -8.82
C SER A 154 -38.62 12.35 -7.56
N ALA A 155 -37.33 12.79 -7.68
CA ALA A 155 -36.75 13.71 -6.71
C ALA A 155 -37.69 14.92 -6.42
N GLU A 156 -38.76 15.02 -7.15
CA GLU A 156 -39.84 15.98 -7.01
C GLU A 156 -40.85 15.63 -5.90
N SER A 157 -40.98 14.35 -5.51
CA SER A 157 -41.96 13.90 -4.50
C SER A 157 -41.34 13.33 -3.23
N ASP A 158 -40.03 12.97 -3.24
CA ASP A 158 -39.38 12.41 -2.09
C ASP A 158 -38.75 13.49 -1.20
N ASP A 159 -39.60 14.11 -0.38
CA ASP A 159 -39.17 15.04 0.69
C ASP A 159 -38.77 14.28 1.97
N SER A 160 -38.53 12.97 1.90
CA SER A 160 -38.19 12.15 3.05
C SER A 160 -36.95 12.67 3.80
N TRP A 161 -35.99 13.28 3.07
CA TRP A 161 -34.83 13.92 3.65
C TRP A 161 -35.15 15.22 4.41
N LYS A 162 -36.32 15.86 4.17
CA LYS A 162 -36.76 17.04 4.93
C LYS A 162 -37.43 16.68 6.24
N GLN A 163 -37.82 15.42 6.44
CA GLN A 163 -38.65 14.98 7.57
C GLN A 163 -37.85 14.61 8.82
N SER A 164 -36.56 14.34 8.70
CA SER A 164 -35.76 14.02 9.87
C SER A 164 -35.28 15.30 10.58
N GLU A 165 -35.65 15.48 11.82
CA GLU A 165 -35.52 16.77 12.55
C GLU A 165 -34.12 17.13 13.02
N GLN A 166 -33.18 16.16 13.11
CA GLN A 166 -31.75 16.37 13.42
C GLN A 166 -30.93 15.23 12.85
N GLY A 167 -29.97 15.50 11.98
CA GLY A 167 -29.17 14.46 11.37
C GLY A 167 -28.07 14.99 10.46
N PHE A 168 -27.51 14.11 9.65
CA PHE A 168 -26.51 14.43 8.65
C PHE A 168 -27.02 13.97 7.28
N VAL A 169 -27.10 14.88 6.32
CA VAL A 169 -27.50 14.55 4.94
C VAL A 169 -26.28 14.61 4.04
N PHE A 170 -26.07 13.57 3.27
CA PHE A 170 -25.01 13.49 2.27
C PHE A 170 -25.59 13.24 0.88
N PHE A 171 -25.50 14.25 0.02
CA PHE A 171 -25.85 14.16 -1.40
C PHE A 171 -24.62 13.71 -2.17
N ASP A 172 -24.60 12.48 -2.62
CA ASP A 172 -23.48 11.92 -3.37
C ASP A 172 -23.68 12.10 -4.87
N ASN A 173 -22.65 12.59 -5.58
CA ASN A 173 -22.67 12.80 -7.03
C ASN A 173 -23.74 13.81 -7.52
N ILE A 174 -23.79 14.97 -6.92
CA ILE A 174 -24.82 16.03 -7.18
C ILE A 174 -24.93 16.45 -8.65
N GLN A 175 -23.86 16.29 -9.44
CA GLN A 175 -23.85 16.61 -10.87
C GLN A 175 -24.87 15.81 -11.69
N PHE A 176 -25.33 14.66 -11.19
CA PHE A 176 -26.35 13.84 -11.87
C PHE A 176 -27.79 14.32 -11.66
N LEU A 177 -28.03 15.22 -10.69
CA LEU A 177 -29.36 15.80 -10.53
C LEU A 177 -29.70 16.73 -11.68
N SER A 178 -30.98 16.75 -12.06
CA SER A 178 -31.51 17.76 -12.99
C SER A 178 -31.35 19.19 -12.44
N PRO A 179 -31.30 20.23 -13.28
CA PRO A 179 -31.20 21.61 -12.82
C PRO A 179 -32.30 21.98 -11.82
N ARG A 180 -33.52 21.47 -12.04
CA ARG A 180 -34.67 21.69 -11.15
C ARG A 180 -34.48 21.04 -9.78
N ALA A 181 -33.99 19.80 -9.75
CA ALA A 181 -33.71 19.10 -8.51
C ALA A 181 -32.54 19.75 -7.75
N ARG A 182 -31.49 20.20 -8.46
CA ARG A 182 -30.38 20.97 -7.85
C ARG A 182 -30.85 22.27 -7.22
N LYS A 183 -31.80 22.98 -7.86
CA LYS A 183 -32.40 24.20 -7.29
C LYS A 183 -33.11 23.90 -5.96
N ARG A 184 -33.84 22.80 -5.85
CA ARG A 184 -34.48 22.39 -4.58
C ARG A 184 -33.47 22.11 -3.48
N VAL A 185 -32.34 21.46 -3.82
CA VAL A 185 -31.22 21.25 -2.87
C VAL A 185 -30.65 22.61 -2.44
N LEU A 186 -30.49 23.55 -3.38
CA LEU A 186 -30.01 24.91 -3.10
C LEU A 186 -30.95 25.66 -2.12
N GLU A 187 -32.23 25.64 -2.37
CA GLU A 187 -33.26 26.23 -1.48
C GLU A 187 -33.19 25.62 -0.07
N TYR A 188 -32.94 24.33 0.02
CA TYR A 188 -32.74 23.65 1.31
C TYR A 188 -31.44 24.08 2.01
N LEU A 189 -30.34 24.21 1.27
CA LEU A 189 -29.06 24.69 1.82
C LEU A 189 -29.18 26.11 2.40
N GLN A 190 -30.00 26.97 1.77
CA GLN A 190 -30.25 28.36 2.16
C GLN A 190 -31.25 28.48 3.31
N SER A 191 -32.03 27.44 3.58
CA SER A 191 -33.11 27.51 4.58
C SER A 191 -32.56 27.80 5.99
N PRO A 192 -33.04 28.86 6.67
CA PRO A 192 -32.62 29.20 8.03
C PRO A 192 -33.14 28.19 9.07
N SER A 193 -34.21 27.46 8.76
CA SER A 193 -34.81 26.44 9.63
C SER A 193 -34.13 25.08 9.54
N ARG A 194 -33.10 24.93 8.71
CA ARG A 194 -32.36 23.68 8.53
C ARG A 194 -31.63 23.30 9.79
N LYS A 195 -31.90 22.11 10.30
CA LYS A 195 -31.25 21.54 11.52
C LYS A 195 -30.17 20.49 11.21
N TYR A 196 -29.84 20.26 9.92
CA TYR A 196 -28.89 19.23 9.53
C TYR A 196 -27.51 19.76 9.18
N ALA A 197 -26.50 18.97 9.48
CA ALA A 197 -25.22 19.06 8.79
C ALA A 197 -25.40 18.50 7.36
N VAL A 198 -24.87 19.21 6.36
CA VAL A 198 -24.98 18.80 4.96
C VAL A 198 -23.60 18.71 4.33
N ALA A 199 -23.32 17.56 3.72
CA ALA A 199 -22.22 17.40 2.80
C ALA A 199 -22.77 17.05 1.41
N VAL A 200 -22.11 17.58 0.39
CA VAL A 200 -22.42 17.30 -1.01
C VAL A 200 -21.17 16.82 -1.70
N SER A 201 -21.27 15.89 -2.62
CA SER A 201 -20.13 15.48 -3.42
C SER A 201 -20.32 15.73 -4.91
N CYS A 202 -19.21 16.02 -5.59
CA CYS A 202 -19.12 16.03 -7.04
C CYS A 202 -17.79 15.43 -7.52
N THR A 203 -17.75 15.05 -8.80
CA THR A 203 -16.49 14.62 -9.43
C THR A 203 -15.66 15.82 -9.86
N ASP A 204 -16.33 16.83 -10.41
CA ASP A 204 -15.73 18.05 -10.90
C ASP A 204 -16.69 19.22 -10.60
N LYS A 205 -16.16 20.28 -10.02
CA LYS A 205 -16.91 21.48 -9.68
C LYS A 205 -17.32 22.33 -10.87
N GLU A 206 -16.61 22.21 -12.01
CA GLU A 206 -16.95 22.93 -13.25
C GLU A 206 -18.33 22.55 -13.80
N GLN A 207 -18.89 21.42 -13.37
CA GLN A 207 -20.23 20.96 -13.72
C GLN A 207 -21.34 21.61 -12.87
N LEU A 208 -20.96 22.45 -11.90
CA LEU A 208 -21.88 23.14 -11.00
C LEU A 208 -21.89 24.65 -11.29
N SER A 209 -23.03 25.30 -11.09
CA SER A 209 -23.14 26.77 -11.26
C SER A 209 -22.42 27.50 -10.12
N ASP A 210 -21.92 28.71 -10.40
CA ASP A 210 -21.31 29.58 -9.41
C ASP A 210 -22.23 29.89 -8.24
N GLU A 211 -23.54 30.07 -8.50
CA GLU A 211 -24.57 30.25 -7.47
C GLU A 211 -24.63 29.06 -6.51
N PHE A 212 -24.56 27.83 -7.04
CA PHE A 212 -24.54 26.61 -6.22
C PHE A 212 -23.25 26.48 -5.43
N LEU A 213 -22.11 26.79 -6.04
CA LEU A 213 -20.80 26.73 -5.39
C LEU A 213 -20.63 27.74 -4.26
N ALA A 214 -21.27 28.91 -4.37
CA ALA A 214 -21.24 29.97 -3.36
C ALA A 214 -21.82 29.54 -1.99
N GLU A 215 -22.70 28.52 -1.97
CA GLU A 215 -23.28 27.98 -0.74
C GLU A 215 -22.31 27.13 0.08
N PHE A 216 -21.16 26.77 -0.48
CA PHE A 216 -20.17 25.92 0.17
C PHE A 216 -18.96 26.72 0.63
N SER A 217 -19.01 27.19 1.87
CA SER A 217 -17.86 27.86 2.50
C SER A 217 -16.65 26.95 2.67
N VAL A 218 -16.86 25.63 2.69
CA VAL A 218 -15.81 24.62 2.81
C VAL A 218 -15.84 23.69 1.60
N GLN A 219 -14.74 23.68 0.86
CA GLN A 219 -14.55 22.77 -0.27
C GLN A 219 -13.35 21.85 0.04
N LEU A 220 -13.61 20.55 0.08
CA LEU A 220 -12.64 19.52 0.42
C LEU A 220 -12.23 18.75 -0.83
N GLN A 221 -10.98 18.92 -1.25
CA GLN A 221 -10.41 18.17 -2.36
C GLN A 221 -9.87 16.83 -1.88
N LEU A 222 -10.29 15.75 -2.53
CA LEU A 222 -9.75 14.41 -2.28
C LEU A 222 -8.83 14.00 -3.42
N PRO A 223 -7.56 13.65 -3.10
CA PRO A 223 -6.60 13.28 -4.12
C PRO A 223 -6.95 11.93 -4.75
N THR A 224 -6.64 11.80 -6.03
CA THR A 224 -6.68 10.53 -6.77
C THR A 224 -5.63 9.56 -6.22
N LEU A 225 -5.75 8.29 -6.57
CA LEU A 225 -4.75 7.29 -6.17
C LEU A 225 -3.36 7.64 -6.74
N SER A 226 -3.27 8.22 -7.93
CA SER A 226 -2.02 8.64 -8.57
C SER A 226 -1.34 9.82 -7.89
N GLU A 227 -2.09 10.69 -7.23
CA GLU A 227 -1.59 11.85 -6.48
C GLU A 227 -1.15 11.50 -5.07
N ARG A 228 -1.56 10.32 -4.55
CA ARG A 228 -1.18 9.90 -3.20
C ARG A 228 0.26 9.41 -3.14
N PRO A 229 0.98 9.67 -2.01
CA PRO A 229 2.31 9.13 -1.78
C PRO A 229 2.32 7.60 -1.91
N LEU A 230 3.42 7.04 -2.42
CA LEU A 230 3.58 5.59 -2.60
C LEU A 230 3.39 4.80 -1.30
N ARG A 231 3.77 5.36 -0.15
CA ARG A 231 3.55 4.75 1.17
C ARG A 231 2.07 4.54 1.45
N GLU A 232 1.23 5.54 1.19
CA GLU A 232 -0.23 5.43 1.38
C GLU A 232 -0.84 4.42 0.41
N ARG A 233 -0.38 4.39 -0.84
CA ARG A 233 -0.81 3.39 -1.82
C ARG A 233 -0.44 1.97 -1.36
N MET A 234 0.77 1.79 -0.84
CA MET A 234 1.23 0.52 -0.27
C MET A 234 0.34 0.08 0.92
N GLU A 235 -0.01 1.00 1.80
CA GLU A 235 -0.91 0.71 2.93
C GLU A 235 -2.31 0.30 2.44
N MET A 236 -2.84 0.96 1.41
CA MET A 236 -4.11 0.57 0.80
C MET A 236 -4.07 -0.84 0.22
N ILE A 237 -3.01 -1.19 -0.50
CA ILE A 237 -2.81 -2.52 -1.08
C ILE A 237 -2.73 -3.56 0.04
N LYS A 238 -1.91 -3.33 1.06
CA LYS A 238 -1.78 -4.21 2.23
C LYS A 238 -3.12 -4.41 2.94
N HIS A 239 -3.86 -3.34 3.15
CA HIS A 239 -5.18 -3.40 3.77
C HIS A 239 -6.19 -4.23 2.96
N LEU A 240 -6.15 -4.12 1.63
CA LEU A 240 -7.01 -4.90 0.74
C LEU A 240 -6.66 -6.39 0.77
N PHE A 241 -5.38 -6.75 0.70
CA PHE A 241 -4.96 -8.16 0.83
C PHE A 241 -5.30 -8.76 2.20
N SER A 242 -5.11 -7.99 3.28
CA SER A 242 -5.52 -8.43 4.62
C SER A 242 -7.02 -8.73 4.70
N LYS A 243 -7.86 -7.92 4.08
CA LYS A 243 -9.31 -8.17 4.00
C LYS A 243 -9.65 -9.41 3.18
N GLU A 244 -9.00 -9.62 2.06
CA GLU A 244 -9.23 -10.81 1.24
C GLU A 244 -8.71 -12.08 1.94
N ALA A 245 -7.59 -12.03 2.67
CA ALA A 245 -7.10 -13.15 3.48
C ALA A 245 -8.13 -13.57 4.56
N VAL A 246 -8.73 -12.60 5.27
CA VAL A 246 -9.83 -12.87 6.22
C VAL A 246 -11.03 -13.50 5.53
N ARG A 247 -11.40 -12.99 4.34
CA ARG A 247 -12.57 -13.47 3.60
C ARG A 247 -12.39 -14.89 3.08
N ILE A 248 -11.18 -15.20 2.60
CA ILE A 248 -10.83 -16.52 2.06
C ILE A 248 -10.55 -17.52 3.18
N GLN A 249 -10.28 -17.04 4.40
CA GLN A 249 -9.89 -17.83 5.58
C GLN A 249 -8.61 -18.66 5.37
N ARG A 250 -7.71 -18.17 4.53
CA ARG A 250 -6.39 -18.77 4.26
C ARG A 250 -5.36 -17.66 4.14
N PRO A 251 -4.09 -17.88 4.58
CA PRO A 251 -3.03 -16.92 4.37
C PRO A 251 -2.78 -16.70 2.87
N LEU A 252 -2.53 -15.44 2.49
CA LEU A 252 -2.17 -15.05 1.14
C LEU A 252 -0.70 -14.67 1.09
N ILE A 253 0.06 -15.27 0.18
CA ILE A 253 1.46 -14.92 -0.06
C ILE A 253 1.52 -14.07 -1.32
N VAL A 254 2.01 -12.84 -1.17
CA VAL A 254 2.15 -11.86 -2.26
C VAL A 254 3.63 -11.50 -2.38
N ARG A 255 4.18 -11.59 -3.58
CA ARG A 255 5.57 -11.21 -3.84
C ARG A 255 5.71 -9.71 -4.07
N GLY A 256 6.92 -9.20 -3.87
CA GLY A 256 7.24 -7.79 -4.07
C GLY A 256 7.07 -7.32 -5.51
N ASP A 257 7.28 -8.17 -6.50
CA ASP A 257 7.02 -7.87 -7.91
C ASP A 257 5.53 -7.57 -8.18
N LEU A 258 4.62 -8.39 -7.66
CA LEU A 258 3.18 -8.14 -7.76
C LEU A 258 2.76 -6.88 -6.99
N MET A 259 3.32 -6.66 -5.80
CA MET A 259 3.10 -5.42 -5.04
C MET A 259 3.53 -4.19 -5.84
N THR A 260 4.66 -4.28 -6.55
CA THR A 260 5.16 -3.23 -7.44
C THR A 260 4.22 -2.98 -8.61
N CYS A 261 3.72 -4.02 -9.27
CA CYS A 261 2.71 -3.87 -10.32
C CYS A 261 1.51 -3.05 -9.82
N LEU A 262 0.97 -3.41 -8.64
CA LEU A 262 -0.19 -2.74 -8.04
C LEU A 262 0.11 -1.30 -7.56
N LEU A 263 1.37 -0.98 -7.25
CA LEU A 263 1.77 0.38 -6.89
C LEU A 263 1.77 1.33 -8.09
N PHE A 264 2.12 0.85 -9.29
CA PHE A 264 2.42 1.71 -10.42
C PHE A 264 1.43 1.62 -11.59
N TYR A 265 0.51 0.63 -11.60
CA TYR A 265 -0.44 0.53 -12.71
C TYR A 265 -1.41 1.71 -12.76
N GLU A 266 -1.97 1.95 -13.94
CA GLU A 266 -3.01 2.97 -14.13
C GLU A 266 -4.32 2.52 -13.51
N CYS A 267 -4.78 3.29 -12.54
CA CYS A 267 -5.97 3.00 -11.75
C CYS A 267 -6.95 4.17 -11.83
N GLU A 268 -7.63 4.30 -12.97
CA GLU A 268 -8.52 5.44 -13.31
C GLU A 268 -9.69 5.56 -12.32
N ALA A 269 -10.30 4.43 -11.94
CA ALA A 269 -11.38 4.41 -10.96
C ALA A 269 -10.86 4.32 -9.50
N ASN A 270 -9.59 4.66 -9.26
CA ASN A 270 -8.97 4.81 -7.95
C ASN A 270 -9.17 3.57 -7.05
N TYR A 271 -9.55 3.75 -5.79
CA TYR A 271 -9.72 2.67 -4.82
C TYR A 271 -10.75 1.60 -5.25
N TYR A 272 -11.78 1.97 -6.02
CA TYR A 272 -12.75 0.98 -6.51
C TYR A 272 -12.13 -0.01 -7.46
N GLN A 273 -11.33 0.47 -8.40
CA GLN A 273 -10.62 -0.38 -9.35
C GLN A 273 -9.55 -1.21 -8.63
N LEU A 274 -8.70 -0.59 -7.80
CA LEU A 274 -7.69 -1.29 -7.02
C LEU A 274 -8.29 -2.45 -6.20
N LYS A 275 -9.42 -2.18 -5.52
CA LYS A 275 -10.15 -3.19 -4.76
C LYS A 275 -10.70 -4.30 -5.65
N GLY A 276 -11.24 -3.96 -6.82
CA GLY A 276 -11.75 -4.90 -7.81
C GLY A 276 -10.66 -5.81 -8.34
N ASP A 277 -9.54 -5.24 -8.78
CA ASP A 277 -8.41 -5.96 -9.35
C ASP A 277 -7.76 -6.92 -8.34
N ILE A 278 -7.56 -6.48 -7.10
CA ILE A 278 -7.05 -7.35 -6.01
C ILE A 278 -8.03 -8.50 -5.74
N LYS A 279 -9.34 -8.21 -5.68
CA LYS A 279 -10.36 -9.24 -5.44
C LYS A 279 -10.38 -10.29 -6.56
N ILE A 280 -10.28 -9.86 -7.83
CA ILE A 280 -10.24 -10.77 -8.99
C ILE A 280 -8.95 -11.60 -8.96
N GLY A 281 -7.79 -10.98 -8.71
CA GLY A 281 -6.52 -11.70 -8.59
C GLY A 281 -6.55 -12.74 -7.48
N CYS A 282 -7.11 -12.41 -6.30
CA CYS A 282 -7.29 -13.38 -5.22
C CYS A 282 -8.26 -14.51 -5.60
N ALA A 283 -9.32 -14.22 -6.34
CA ALA A 283 -10.26 -15.24 -6.80
C ALA A 283 -9.61 -16.20 -7.80
N ASN A 284 -8.82 -15.68 -8.75
CA ASN A 284 -8.08 -16.52 -9.72
C ASN A 284 -7.08 -17.44 -9.02
N ALA A 285 -6.31 -16.90 -8.06
CA ALA A 285 -5.39 -17.68 -7.24
C ALA A 285 -6.13 -18.74 -6.42
N TYR A 286 -7.27 -18.40 -5.82
CA TYR A 286 -8.09 -19.35 -5.07
C TYR A 286 -8.59 -20.50 -5.94
N VAL A 287 -9.07 -20.22 -7.15
CA VAL A 287 -9.51 -21.26 -8.10
C VAL A 287 -8.35 -22.18 -8.48
N ARG A 288 -7.16 -21.65 -8.76
CA ARG A 288 -5.95 -22.44 -9.06
C ARG A 288 -5.55 -23.36 -7.90
N GLU A 289 -5.74 -22.92 -6.66
CA GLU A 289 -5.41 -23.66 -5.43
C GLU A 289 -6.63 -24.37 -4.81
N TYR A 290 -7.72 -24.51 -5.59
CA TYR A 290 -8.94 -25.15 -5.10
C TYR A 290 -8.70 -26.62 -4.73
N GLY A 291 -9.20 -27.04 -3.58
CA GLY A 291 -9.01 -28.41 -3.07
C GLY A 291 -7.64 -28.68 -2.41
N LYS A 292 -6.69 -27.73 -2.47
CA LYS A 292 -5.41 -27.83 -1.74
C LYS A 292 -5.54 -27.16 -0.37
N THR A 293 -4.75 -27.66 0.58
CA THR A 293 -4.59 -27.07 1.92
C THR A 293 -3.33 -26.23 1.99
N GLY A 294 -3.30 -25.19 2.85
CA GLY A 294 -2.14 -24.32 3.06
C GLY A 294 -2.31 -22.92 2.51
N ASP A 295 -1.21 -22.19 2.40
CA ASP A 295 -1.19 -20.80 1.97
C ASP A 295 -1.46 -20.68 0.46
N ILE A 296 -2.06 -19.56 0.05
CA ILE A 296 -2.33 -19.26 -1.36
C ILE A 296 -1.29 -18.28 -1.87
N SER A 297 -0.45 -18.72 -2.80
CA SER A 297 0.50 -17.83 -3.49
C SER A 297 -0.18 -17.11 -4.64
N LEU A 298 -0.07 -15.77 -4.66
CA LEU A 298 -0.54 -14.94 -5.75
C LEU A 298 0.61 -14.63 -6.70
N PHE A 299 0.34 -14.74 -8.00
CA PHE A 299 1.28 -14.44 -9.07
C PHE A 299 0.77 -13.28 -9.93
N ILE A 300 1.67 -12.62 -10.65
CA ILE A 300 1.33 -11.55 -11.59
C ILE A 300 0.32 -12.04 -12.64
N SER A 301 0.39 -13.32 -13.04
CA SER A 301 -0.55 -13.95 -13.98
C SER A 301 -2.00 -14.02 -13.49
N ASP A 302 -2.24 -13.95 -12.18
CA ASP A 302 -3.59 -13.93 -11.64
C ASP A 302 -4.30 -12.60 -11.88
N PHE A 303 -3.57 -11.58 -12.35
CA PHE A 303 -4.06 -10.21 -12.55
C PHE A 303 -4.16 -9.84 -14.03
N SER A 304 -4.95 -8.79 -14.30
CA SER A 304 -5.16 -8.27 -15.66
C SER A 304 -3.87 -7.68 -16.27
N ASN A 305 -3.82 -7.60 -17.61
CA ASN A 305 -2.70 -6.97 -18.32
C ASN A 305 -2.47 -5.51 -17.87
N ASN A 306 -3.52 -4.78 -17.50
CA ASN A 306 -3.37 -3.42 -17.00
C ASN A 306 -2.55 -3.38 -15.71
N VAL A 307 -2.80 -4.30 -14.77
CA VAL A 307 -2.00 -4.41 -13.52
C VAL A 307 -0.56 -4.81 -13.85
N ARG A 308 -0.36 -5.77 -14.76
CA ARG A 308 0.97 -6.25 -15.18
C ARG A 308 1.83 -5.11 -15.76
N LYS A 309 1.24 -4.23 -16.58
CA LYS A 309 1.91 -3.03 -17.14
C LYS A 309 2.41 -2.05 -16.07
N GLY A 310 1.93 -2.14 -14.83
CA GLY A 310 2.46 -1.37 -13.72
C GLY A 310 3.95 -1.58 -13.49
N MET A 311 4.50 -2.77 -13.82
CA MET A 311 5.93 -3.03 -13.73
C MET A 311 6.75 -2.12 -14.65
N LEU A 312 6.24 -1.79 -15.84
CA LEU A 312 6.92 -0.93 -16.82
C LEU A 312 7.01 0.53 -16.36
N LYS A 313 6.18 0.93 -15.39
CA LYS A 313 6.15 2.29 -14.81
C LYS A 313 6.93 2.40 -13.51
N TYR A 314 7.67 1.36 -13.15
CA TYR A 314 8.48 1.34 -11.93
C TYR A 314 9.45 2.54 -11.89
N ARG A 315 9.55 3.17 -10.72
CA ARG A 315 10.46 4.28 -10.46
C ARG A 315 11.38 3.94 -9.29
N ARG A 316 12.64 4.43 -9.35
CA ARG A 316 13.65 4.20 -8.29
C ARG A 316 13.19 4.64 -6.89
N GLU A 317 12.29 5.60 -6.80
CA GLU A 317 11.73 6.08 -5.52
C GLU A 317 11.02 4.96 -4.70
N ALA A 318 10.64 3.86 -5.35
CA ALA A 318 10.03 2.72 -4.68
C ALA A 318 11.04 1.72 -4.08
N GLU A 319 12.33 1.85 -4.39
CA GLU A 319 13.37 0.94 -3.89
C GLU A 319 13.45 0.90 -2.36
N GLU A 320 13.18 2.05 -1.72
CA GLU A 320 13.12 2.14 -0.26
C GLU A 320 11.89 1.47 0.36
N LEU A 321 10.82 1.32 -0.43
CA LEU A 321 9.53 0.81 0.05
C LEU A 321 9.35 -0.68 -0.16
N ILE A 322 9.90 -1.21 -1.24
CA ILE A 322 9.65 -2.59 -1.64
C ILE A 322 10.84 -3.21 -2.37
N ASP A 323 11.15 -4.42 -1.99
CA ASP A 323 12.07 -5.31 -2.68
C ASP A 323 11.26 -6.37 -3.46
N PHE A 324 11.59 -6.64 -4.72
CA PHE A 324 10.88 -7.61 -5.55
C PHE A 324 10.90 -9.02 -4.96
N GLU A 325 11.98 -9.38 -4.25
CA GLU A 325 12.14 -10.67 -3.61
C GLU A 325 11.39 -10.78 -2.28
N GLN A 326 10.93 -9.67 -1.71
CA GLN A 326 10.14 -9.70 -0.49
C GLN A 326 8.87 -10.53 -0.69
N ARG A 327 8.52 -11.29 0.34
CA ARG A 327 7.25 -12.02 0.43
C ARG A 327 6.43 -11.44 1.57
N PHE A 328 5.23 -11.03 1.24
CA PHE A 328 4.25 -10.54 2.19
C PHE A 328 3.24 -11.66 2.43
N THR A 329 3.19 -12.16 3.66
CA THR A 329 2.18 -13.14 4.07
C THR A 329 1.11 -12.45 4.88
N PHE A 330 -0.11 -12.45 4.36
CA PHE A 330 -1.29 -11.85 4.96
C PHE A 330 -2.11 -12.93 5.67
N SER A 331 -2.17 -12.87 7.01
CA SER A 331 -2.97 -13.78 7.84
C SER A 331 -3.92 -12.96 8.70
N GLY A 332 -5.04 -12.53 8.13
CA GLY A 332 -5.95 -11.63 8.80
C GLY A 332 -5.31 -10.25 9.06
N LYS A 333 -5.21 -9.87 10.34
CA LYS A 333 -4.58 -8.59 10.74
C LYS A 333 -3.05 -8.65 10.75
N GLU A 334 -2.47 -9.85 10.74
CA GLU A 334 -1.02 -10.03 10.77
C GLU A 334 -0.44 -10.01 9.36
N ILE A 335 0.59 -9.18 9.17
CA ILE A 335 1.36 -9.13 7.93
C ILE A 335 2.80 -9.49 8.29
N ARG A 336 3.28 -10.64 7.78
CA ARG A 336 4.67 -11.04 7.92
C ARG A 336 5.41 -10.71 6.65
N VAL A 337 6.57 -10.10 6.79
CA VAL A 337 7.46 -9.81 5.66
C VAL A 337 8.69 -10.67 5.82
N SER A 338 8.96 -11.49 4.83
CA SER A 338 10.14 -12.35 4.78
C SER A 338 10.91 -12.11 3.49
N ARG A 339 12.21 -12.38 3.52
CA ARG A 339 13.03 -12.51 2.31
C ARG A 339 13.33 -13.98 2.15
N PRO A 340 13.31 -14.53 0.93
CA PRO A 340 13.80 -15.89 0.71
C PRO A 340 15.28 -15.92 1.14
N GLU A 341 15.63 -16.91 1.95
CA GLU A 341 17.02 -17.21 2.23
C GLU A 341 17.63 -17.81 0.96
N ASP A 342 18.73 -17.23 0.55
CA ASP A 342 19.78 -17.67 -0.38
C ASP A 342 19.42 -18.45 -1.67
N GLY A 343 19.84 -17.85 -2.75
CA GLY A 343 20.16 -18.36 -4.06
C GLY A 343 21.05 -17.33 -4.74
N THR A 344 21.89 -17.75 -5.68
CA THR A 344 22.71 -16.83 -6.47
C THR A 344 21.80 -15.87 -7.26
N LEU A 345 22.35 -14.73 -7.70
CA LEU A 345 21.65 -13.81 -8.60
C LEU A 345 21.04 -14.58 -9.81
N TYR A 346 21.78 -15.53 -10.33
CA TYR A 346 21.38 -16.37 -11.47
C TYR A 346 20.23 -17.32 -11.15
N ASP A 347 20.25 -17.98 -10.00
CA ASP A 347 19.12 -18.83 -9.57
C ASP A 347 17.83 -18.03 -9.45
N ARG A 348 17.94 -16.74 -9.09
CA ARG A 348 16.81 -15.83 -9.01
C ARG A 348 16.31 -15.42 -10.39
N ILE A 349 17.22 -15.07 -11.29
CA ILE A 349 16.89 -14.70 -12.68
C ILE A 349 16.26 -15.88 -13.40
N SER A 350 16.85 -17.07 -13.35
CA SER A 350 16.34 -18.28 -14.00
C SER A 350 14.97 -18.70 -13.48
N ARG A 351 14.76 -18.67 -12.15
CA ARG A 351 13.44 -18.96 -11.57
C ARG A 351 12.39 -17.92 -12.00
N LYS A 352 12.79 -16.66 -12.13
CA LYS A 352 11.90 -15.59 -12.55
C LYS A 352 11.58 -15.69 -14.03
N ALA A 353 12.56 -15.99 -14.89
CA ALA A 353 12.36 -16.27 -16.31
C ALA A 353 11.37 -17.41 -16.52
N ALA A 354 11.57 -18.54 -15.84
CA ALA A 354 10.68 -19.70 -15.89
C ALA A 354 9.25 -19.33 -15.45
N ALA A 355 9.11 -18.63 -14.32
CA ALA A 355 7.80 -18.18 -13.83
C ALA A 355 7.11 -17.21 -14.79
N LEU A 356 7.83 -16.32 -15.44
CA LEU A 356 7.28 -15.38 -16.44
C LEU A 356 6.88 -16.11 -17.74
N LYS A 357 7.67 -17.09 -18.20
CA LYS A 357 7.30 -17.95 -19.36
C LYS A 357 6.00 -18.72 -19.11
N GLU A 358 5.80 -19.27 -17.92
CA GLU A 358 4.54 -19.95 -17.54
C GLU A 358 3.32 -19.02 -17.54
N THR A 359 3.53 -17.70 -17.45
CA THR A 359 2.44 -16.72 -17.39
C THR A 359 1.95 -16.24 -18.75
N GLY A 360 2.54 -16.72 -19.86
CA GLY A 360 2.16 -16.33 -21.22
C GLY A 360 2.52 -14.87 -21.56
N ILE A 361 3.50 -14.30 -20.88
CA ILE A 361 4.09 -13.00 -21.21
C ILE A 361 4.98 -13.19 -22.44
N GLU A 362 4.98 -12.23 -23.38
CA GLU A 362 5.82 -12.28 -24.57
C GLU A 362 7.31 -12.24 -24.21
N GLU A 363 8.14 -12.92 -24.98
CA GLU A 363 9.57 -13.10 -24.69
C GLU A 363 10.33 -11.77 -24.63
N GLU A 364 9.94 -10.78 -25.41
CA GLU A 364 10.49 -9.42 -25.38
C GLU A 364 10.18 -8.70 -24.05
N GLU A 365 8.98 -8.87 -23.50
CA GLU A 365 8.61 -8.30 -22.20
C GLU A 365 9.33 -9.01 -21.04
N ILE A 366 9.55 -10.33 -21.16
CA ILE A 366 10.31 -11.11 -20.18
C ILE A 366 11.75 -10.61 -20.15
N ASN A 367 12.39 -10.44 -21.29
CA ASN A 367 13.78 -9.98 -21.40
C ASN A 367 13.94 -8.56 -20.84
N LEU A 368 12.99 -7.67 -21.10
CA LEU A 368 12.98 -6.33 -20.50
C LEU A 368 12.89 -6.37 -18.98
N LEU A 369 12.01 -7.21 -18.43
CA LEU A 369 11.83 -7.34 -16.97
C LEU A 369 13.06 -7.97 -16.31
N LEU A 370 13.71 -8.93 -16.96
CA LEU A 370 14.93 -9.56 -16.48
C LEU A 370 16.12 -8.59 -16.52
N SER A 371 16.29 -7.81 -17.59
CA SER A 371 17.35 -6.81 -17.68
C SER A 371 17.21 -5.74 -16.59
N MET A 372 16.00 -5.25 -16.32
CA MET A 372 15.75 -4.31 -15.22
C MET A 372 16.08 -4.91 -13.83
N GLU A 373 15.82 -6.20 -13.63
CA GLU A 373 16.15 -6.90 -12.37
C GLU A 373 17.66 -7.05 -12.18
N VAL A 374 18.36 -7.41 -13.25
CA VAL A 374 19.83 -7.52 -13.27
C VAL A 374 20.46 -6.16 -12.95
N GLU A 375 20.08 -5.11 -13.69
CA GLU A 375 20.58 -3.74 -13.44
C GLU A 375 20.34 -3.30 -12.00
N ARG A 376 19.15 -3.55 -11.48
CA ARG A 376 18.79 -3.17 -10.12
C ARG A 376 19.61 -3.91 -9.05
N THR A 377 19.75 -5.22 -9.20
CA THR A 377 20.53 -6.02 -8.24
C THR A 377 21.98 -5.60 -8.28
N PHE A 378 22.46 -5.29 -9.46
CA PHE A 378 23.80 -4.80 -9.68
C PHE A 378 24.02 -3.40 -9.08
N ASP A 379 23.07 -2.47 -9.25
CA ASP A 379 23.14 -1.12 -8.63
C ASP A 379 23.17 -1.21 -7.09
N LYS A 380 22.40 -2.14 -6.50
CA LYS A 380 22.46 -2.40 -5.05
C LYS A 380 23.84 -2.92 -4.62
N TYR A 381 24.37 -3.88 -5.38
CA TYR A 381 25.69 -4.44 -5.12
C TYR A 381 26.78 -3.38 -5.23
N ARG A 382 26.76 -2.57 -6.29
CA ARG A 382 27.66 -1.45 -6.49
C ARG A 382 27.59 -0.44 -5.35
N LYS A 383 26.39 -0.03 -4.93
CA LYS A 383 26.18 0.88 -3.80
C LYS A 383 26.73 0.32 -2.50
N ALA A 384 26.53 -0.97 -2.25
CA ALA A 384 27.05 -1.63 -1.05
C ALA A 384 28.57 -1.68 -1.03
N LEU A 385 29.20 -1.90 -2.19
CA LEU A 385 30.67 -1.89 -2.32
C LEU A 385 31.29 -0.51 -2.11
N ILE A 386 30.59 0.55 -2.51
CA ILE A 386 31.10 1.94 -2.52
C ILE A 386 30.74 2.69 -1.23
N GLN A 387 29.95 2.09 -0.33
CA GLN A 387 29.40 2.77 0.85
C GLN A 387 30.47 3.45 1.73
N ASP A 388 31.71 2.92 1.73
CA ASP A 388 32.83 3.41 2.54
C ASP A 388 33.90 4.16 1.72
N VAL A 389 33.72 4.32 0.41
CA VAL A 389 34.73 4.96 -0.48
C VAL A 389 34.12 6.14 -1.22
N THR A 390 34.43 7.34 -0.78
CA THR A 390 33.94 8.58 -1.37
C THR A 390 34.95 9.31 -2.26
N ASP A 391 36.24 8.98 -2.16
CA ASP A 391 37.32 9.55 -2.97
C ASP A 391 38.44 8.54 -3.28
N LYS A 392 39.31 8.92 -4.25
CA LYS A 392 40.44 8.08 -4.70
C LYS A 392 41.45 7.77 -3.58
N LYS A 393 41.62 8.67 -2.61
CA LYS A 393 42.56 8.44 -1.49
C LYS A 393 42.10 7.34 -0.56
N GLN A 394 40.79 7.22 -0.35
CA GLN A 394 40.21 6.11 0.43
C GLN A 394 40.33 4.78 -0.33
N LEU A 395 40.21 4.78 -1.65
CA LEU A 395 40.44 3.60 -2.47
C LEU A 395 41.88 3.10 -2.35
N GLU A 396 42.87 3.99 -2.42
CA GLU A 396 44.31 3.68 -2.32
C GLU A 396 44.70 3.09 -0.96
N ILE A 397 43.90 3.28 0.09
CA ILE A 397 44.08 2.65 1.39
C ILE A 397 43.61 1.19 1.39
N LEU A 398 42.58 0.89 0.62
CA LEU A 398 41.87 -0.40 0.63
C LEU A 398 42.32 -1.34 -0.49
N VAL A 399 42.84 -0.81 -1.58
CA VAL A 399 43.17 -1.53 -2.81
C VAL A 399 44.60 -1.22 -3.24
N GLU A 400 45.34 -2.25 -3.66
CA GLU A 400 46.69 -2.11 -4.16
C GLU A 400 46.73 -1.20 -5.39
N GLU A 401 47.71 -0.25 -5.44
CA GLU A 401 47.90 0.70 -6.54
C GLU A 401 47.99 0.03 -7.91
N LYS A 402 48.64 -1.16 -7.95
CA LYS A 402 48.73 -1.97 -9.16
C LYS A 402 47.37 -2.36 -9.72
N LEU A 403 46.44 -2.78 -8.87
CA LEU A 403 45.07 -3.12 -9.29
C LEU A 403 44.30 -1.90 -9.78
N ILE A 404 44.45 -0.76 -9.10
CA ILE A 404 43.83 0.50 -9.52
C ILE A 404 44.28 0.89 -10.91
N ASN A 405 45.58 0.83 -11.19
CA ASN A 405 46.13 1.14 -12.49
C ASN A 405 45.66 0.23 -13.62
N ILE A 406 45.49 -1.07 -13.34
CA ILE A 406 44.93 -2.05 -14.28
C ILE A 406 43.46 -1.68 -14.61
N VAL A 407 42.66 -1.39 -13.61
CA VAL A 407 41.24 -1.02 -13.81
C VAL A 407 41.06 0.33 -14.48
N GLU A 408 41.94 1.34 -14.18
CA GLU A 408 41.96 2.63 -14.88
C GLU A 408 42.28 2.46 -16.37
N ALA A 409 43.30 1.67 -16.71
CA ALA A 409 43.67 1.39 -18.10
C ALA A 409 42.54 0.65 -18.84
N PHE A 410 41.90 -0.31 -18.16
CA PHE A 410 40.73 -1.06 -18.68
C PHE A 410 39.56 -0.11 -18.98
N LEU A 411 39.18 0.74 -18.03
CA LEU A 411 38.07 1.71 -18.22
C LEU A 411 38.39 2.72 -19.32
N GLN A 412 39.63 3.14 -19.49
CA GLN A 412 40.00 3.99 -20.59
C GLN A 412 39.80 3.29 -21.95
N LYS A 413 40.23 2.02 -22.06
CA LYS A 413 39.99 1.20 -23.25
C LYS A 413 38.48 0.97 -23.50
N ALA A 414 37.71 0.66 -22.47
CA ALA A 414 36.27 0.49 -22.55
C ALA A 414 35.57 1.77 -23.01
N LYS A 415 35.99 2.93 -22.52
CA LYS A 415 35.47 4.25 -22.96
C LYS A 415 35.66 4.48 -24.45
N GLU A 416 36.82 4.10 -25.00
CA GLU A 416 37.12 4.29 -26.44
C GLU A 416 36.29 3.30 -27.30
N GLN A 417 36.16 2.07 -26.90
CA GLN A 417 35.45 1.04 -27.67
C GLN A 417 33.93 1.15 -27.57
N LEU A 418 33.39 1.40 -26.39
CA LEU A 418 31.95 1.50 -26.15
C LEU A 418 31.38 2.92 -26.36
N LYS A 419 32.26 3.92 -26.58
CA LYS A 419 31.89 5.34 -26.73
C LYS A 419 31.03 5.84 -25.56
N ARG A 420 31.29 5.37 -24.35
CA ARG A 420 30.59 5.76 -23.11
C ARG A 420 31.56 6.39 -22.12
N ASN A 421 31.05 7.32 -21.30
CA ASN A 421 31.82 7.87 -20.17
C ASN A 421 31.42 7.13 -18.89
N PHE A 422 32.40 6.68 -18.12
CA PHE A 422 32.20 6.03 -16.85
C PHE A 422 32.36 7.00 -15.69
N SER A 423 31.50 6.90 -14.68
CA SER A 423 31.61 7.69 -13.46
C SER A 423 32.74 7.18 -12.56
N PRO A 424 33.34 8.01 -11.69
CA PRO A 424 34.34 7.54 -10.72
C PRO A 424 33.86 6.36 -9.86
N SER A 425 32.57 6.26 -9.59
CA SER A 425 31.98 5.14 -8.84
C SER A 425 32.10 3.80 -9.56
N VAL A 426 32.19 3.77 -10.88
CA VAL A 426 32.46 2.53 -11.64
C VAL A 426 33.88 2.03 -11.36
N LEU A 427 34.87 2.94 -11.39
CA LEU A 427 36.25 2.62 -11.02
C LEU A 427 36.33 2.03 -9.61
N TYR A 428 35.71 2.71 -8.63
CA TYR A 428 35.76 2.26 -7.23
C TYR A 428 35.09 0.90 -7.06
N GLY A 429 33.93 0.72 -7.68
CA GLY A 429 33.19 -0.57 -7.64
C GLY A 429 33.98 -1.73 -8.24
N LEU A 430 34.61 -1.54 -9.41
CA LEU A 430 35.44 -2.55 -10.07
C LEU A 430 36.66 -2.90 -9.21
N CYS A 431 37.36 -1.90 -8.70
CA CYS A 431 38.54 -2.10 -7.87
C CYS A 431 38.21 -2.89 -6.57
N LEU A 432 37.12 -2.50 -5.89
CA LEU A 432 36.70 -3.18 -4.66
C LEU A 432 36.22 -4.60 -4.93
N HIS A 433 35.49 -4.83 -6.02
CA HIS A 433 35.04 -6.15 -6.43
C HIS A 433 36.23 -7.08 -6.72
N LEU A 434 37.14 -6.66 -7.60
CA LEU A 434 38.31 -7.46 -7.96
C LEU A 434 39.22 -7.70 -6.76
N ASN A 435 39.40 -6.72 -5.88
CA ASN A 435 40.16 -6.88 -4.65
C ASN A 435 39.55 -7.94 -3.73
N ALA A 436 38.22 -7.99 -3.62
CA ALA A 436 37.52 -9.01 -2.83
C ALA A 436 37.72 -10.43 -3.41
N VAL A 437 37.70 -10.55 -4.75
CA VAL A 437 37.97 -11.81 -5.45
C VAL A 437 39.42 -12.27 -5.27
N ILE A 438 40.38 -11.36 -5.52
CA ILE A 438 41.82 -11.65 -5.39
C ILE A 438 42.19 -12.05 -3.97
N THR A 439 41.55 -11.43 -2.94
CA THR A 439 41.84 -11.71 -1.53
C THR A 439 41.06 -12.92 -0.98
N GLY A 440 40.30 -13.64 -1.82
CA GLY A 440 39.57 -14.87 -1.44
C GLY A 440 38.40 -14.65 -0.44
N LYS A 441 37.91 -13.44 -0.30
CA LYS A 441 36.82 -13.08 0.64
C LYS A 441 35.41 -13.44 0.13
N ARG A 442 35.31 -14.18 -0.96
CA ARG A 442 34.02 -14.50 -1.60
C ARG A 442 33.85 -16.00 -1.81
N GLU A 443 32.64 -16.54 -1.52
CA GLU A 443 32.28 -17.93 -1.80
C GLU A 443 32.03 -18.13 -3.31
N LYS A 444 32.56 -19.23 -3.85
CA LYS A 444 32.41 -19.62 -5.27
C LYS A 444 31.02 -20.22 -5.49
N SER A 445 30.25 -19.66 -6.39
CA SER A 445 28.98 -20.20 -6.86
C SER A 445 29.06 -20.47 -8.37
N ALA A 446 28.46 -21.58 -8.84
CA ALA A 446 28.46 -21.94 -10.25
C ALA A 446 27.12 -21.52 -10.92
N PRO A 447 27.12 -20.74 -12.01
CA PRO A 447 25.92 -20.27 -12.69
C PRO A 447 25.32 -21.32 -13.65
N ASP A 448 24.02 -21.19 -13.94
CA ASP A 448 23.30 -21.99 -14.93
C ASP A 448 23.56 -21.49 -16.36
N LYS A 449 23.81 -22.44 -17.31
CA LYS A 449 24.31 -22.13 -18.66
C LYS A 449 23.31 -21.42 -19.57
N GLU A 450 22.00 -21.55 -19.36
CA GLU A 450 21.00 -20.93 -20.22
C GLU A 450 20.84 -19.42 -19.99
N SER A 451 20.88 -18.97 -18.73
CA SER A 451 20.80 -17.56 -18.37
C SER A 451 22.01 -16.72 -18.81
N ILE A 452 23.17 -17.36 -18.95
CA ILE A 452 24.41 -16.75 -19.43
C ILE A 452 24.28 -16.37 -20.92
N ALA A 453 23.67 -17.22 -21.73
CA ALA A 453 23.55 -16.99 -23.17
C ALA A 453 22.74 -15.75 -23.52
N GLU A 454 21.69 -15.46 -22.76
CA GLU A 454 20.80 -14.32 -23.01
C GLU A 454 21.48 -12.97 -22.67
N ILE A 455 22.24 -12.88 -21.58
CA ILE A 455 23.00 -11.67 -21.22
C ILE A 455 24.09 -11.39 -22.27
N LEU A 456 24.74 -12.43 -22.76
CA LEU A 456 25.80 -12.33 -23.76
C LEU A 456 25.31 -11.81 -25.14
N VAL A 457 24.04 -12.02 -25.48
CA VAL A 457 23.46 -11.54 -26.74
C VAL A 457 23.35 -10.01 -26.75
N TYR A 458 22.99 -9.40 -25.62
CA TYR A 458 22.74 -7.95 -25.52
C TYR A 458 23.99 -7.14 -25.17
N HIS A 459 24.99 -7.74 -24.47
CA HIS A 459 26.20 -7.05 -23.97
C HIS A 459 27.50 -7.72 -24.44
N ARG A 460 27.51 -8.16 -25.70
CA ARG A 460 28.63 -8.92 -26.27
C ARG A 460 29.97 -8.13 -26.26
N ALA A 461 29.92 -6.83 -26.52
CA ALA A 461 31.09 -6.00 -26.57
C ALA A 461 31.68 -5.77 -25.17
N GLU A 462 30.81 -5.50 -24.20
CA GLU A 462 31.15 -5.37 -22.77
C GLU A 462 31.71 -6.70 -22.21
N TYR A 463 31.12 -7.84 -22.61
CA TYR A 463 31.57 -9.16 -22.18
C TYR A 463 32.98 -9.47 -22.69
N LEU A 464 33.27 -9.23 -23.96
CA LEU A 464 34.62 -9.44 -24.53
C LEU A 464 35.69 -8.61 -23.83
N LEU A 465 35.37 -7.35 -23.51
CA LEU A 465 36.25 -6.51 -22.70
C LEU A 465 36.49 -7.07 -21.31
N SER A 466 35.45 -7.60 -20.67
CA SER A 466 35.52 -8.20 -19.32
C SER A 466 36.33 -9.49 -19.32
N GLU A 467 36.26 -10.30 -20.39
CA GLU A 467 37.14 -11.48 -20.58
C GLU A 467 38.61 -11.06 -20.68
N GLU A 468 38.93 -9.99 -21.42
CA GLU A 468 40.31 -9.49 -21.52
C GLU A 468 40.83 -9.02 -20.15
N LEU A 469 39.97 -8.34 -19.36
CA LEU A 469 40.33 -7.96 -17.99
C LEU A 469 40.56 -9.19 -17.11
N ALA A 470 39.73 -10.23 -17.25
CA ALA A 470 39.86 -11.47 -16.49
C ALA A 470 41.19 -12.17 -16.78
N GLU A 471 41.60 -12.26 -18.06
CA GLU A 471 42.90 -12.78 -18.47
C GLU A 471 44.05 -11.96 -17.91
N GLN A 472 43.96 -10.65 -17.89
CA GLN A 472 44.97 -9.77 -17.30
C GLN A 472 45.09 -9.98 -15.77
N ILE A 473 43.97 -10.10 -15.06
CA ILE A 473 43.96 -10.42 -13.63
C ILE A 473 44.58 -11.79 -13.36
N LYS A 474 44.29 -12.80 -14.19
CA LYS A 474 44.89 -14.14 -14.10
C LYS A 474 46.41 -14.09 -14.28
N ALA A 475 46.90 -13.30 -15.25
CA ALA A 475 48.31 -13.15 -15.50
C ALA A 475 49.05 -12.42 -14.35
N GLU A 476 48.45 -11.38 -13.76
CA GLU A 476 49.10 -10.53 -12.76
C GLU A 476 48.96 -11.02 -11.31
N TYR A 477 47.85 -11.72 -10.99
CA TYR A 477 47.51 -12.15 -9.63
C TYR A 477 47.38 -13.66 -9.47
N ALA A 478 47.54 -14.45 -10.57
CA ALA A 478 47.33 -15.91 -10.59
C ALA A 478 45.93 -16.34 -10.07
N VAL A 479 44.93 -15.48 -10.22
CA VAL A 479 43.56 -15.75 -9.81
C VAL A 479 42.68 -15.86 -11.07
N GLU A 480 41.99 -16.98 -11.21
CA GLU A 480 41.04 -17.22 -12.29
C GLU A 480 39.65 -16.75 -11.88
N LEU A 481 39.10 -15.78 -12.63
CA LEU A 481 37.75 -15.29 -12.42
C LEU A 481 36.73 -16.33 -12.91
N SER A 482 35.71 -16.55 -12.12
CA SER A 482 34.57 -17.39 -12.52
C SER A 482 33.75 -16.69 -13.62
N MET A 483 32.94 -17.44 -14.38
CA MET A 483 32.00 -16.88 -15.35
C MET A 483 31.08 -15.84 -14.71
N GLU A 484 30.64 -16.07 -13.48
CA GLU A 484 29.79 -15.14 -12.72
C GLU A 484 30.49 -13.80 -12.47
N GLU A 485 31.78 -13.84 -12.13
CA GLU A 485 32.58 -12.65 -11.90
C GLU A 485 32.83 -11.88 -13.20
N ILE A 486 33.05 -12.57 -14.33
CA ILE A 486 33.19 -11.93 -15.64
C ILE A 486 31.87 -11.26 -16.06
N LEU A 487 30.73 -11.89 -15.82
CA LEU A 487 29.43 -11.27 -16.08
C LEU A 487 29.16 -10.07 -15.18
N LEU A 488 29.56 -10.11 -13.92
CA LEU A 488 29.51 -8.94 -13.05
C LEU A 488 30.37 -7.80 -13.57
N LEU A 489 31.59 -8.07 -14.06
CA LEU A 489 32.44 -7.08 -14.71
C LEU A 489 31.75 -6.47 -15.95
N THR A 490 31.09 -7.32 -16.76
CA THR A 490 30.30 -6.89 -17.92
C THR A 490 29.22 -5.89 -17.56
N MET A 491 28.56 -6.11 -16.43
CA MET A 491 27.50 -5.21 -15.95
C MET A 491 28.00 -3.89 -15.35
N PHE A 492 29.32 -3.76 -15.05
CA PHE A 492 29.94 -2.49 -14.67
C PHE A 492 30.14 -1.55 -15.88
N LEU A 493 30.20 -2.09 -17.08
CA LEU A 493 30.38 -1.36 -18.35
C LEU A 493 29.08 -0.95 -18.99
#